data_c9bf2ee395672588932931e1c5ec9eb1
#
_entry.id   c9bf2ee395672588932931e1c5ec9eb1
#
_cell.length_a   1.000
_cell.length_b   1.000
_cell.length_c   1.000
_cell.angle_alpha   90.00
_cell.angle_beta   90.00
_cell.angle_gamma   90.00
#
_symmetry.space_group_name_H-M   'P 1'
#
loop_
_entity.id
_entity.type
_entity.pdbx_description
1 polymer ?
#
loop_
_entity_poly.entity_id
_entity_poly.type
_entity_poly.pdbx_seq_one_letter_code
_entity_poly.pdbx_strand_id
1 'polypeptide(L)'
;MPTVGVSDLSDGDFLLDVREDDEWEAGHAAGALHIPMSEFVARYGELTEAAPQDGRVHVICRSGGRSAQVTMYLAQQGIDAANVAGGMEAWQAEGRPVTDPKGNPGSVV
;
A
#
# COMPACT_ATOMS: atom_id res chain seq x y z
N MET A 1 14.33 8.51 3.28
CA MET A 1 13.10 7.89 2.74
C MET A 1 11.90 8.60 3.35
N PRO A 2 10.99 9.14 2.53
CA PRO A 2 9.77 9.75 3.08
C PRO A 2 8.90 8.73 3.79
N THR A 3 8.38 9.13 4.94
CA THR A 3 7.50 8.30 5.76
C THR A 3 6.31 9.15 6.20
N VAL A 4 5.11 8.60 6.06
CA VAL A 4 3.88 9.27 6.47
C VAL A 4 3.12 8.38 7.43
N GLY A 5 2.25 8.98 8.25
CA GLY A 5 1.32 8.23 9.07
C GLY A 5 0.01 7.99 8.33
N VAL A 6 -0.79 7.04 8.81
CA VAL A 6 -2.11 6.75 8.23
C VAL A 6 -3.00 8.00 8.27
N SER A 7 -2.90 8.79 9.33
CA SER A 7 -3.67 10.03 9.46
C SER A 7 -3.33 11.10 8.43
N ASP A 8 -2.18 10.98 7.77
CA ASP A 8 -1.77 11.91 6.71
C ASP A 8 -2.37 11.56 5.34
N LEU A 9 -3.01 10.39 5.21
CA LEU A 9 -3.57 9.92 3.96
C LEU A 9 -4.96 10.49 3.73
N SER A 10 -5.23 10.87 2.47
CA SER A 10 -6.54 11.36 2.01
C SER A 10 -7.15 10.35 1.04
N ASP A 11 -8.47 10.40 0.85
CA ASP A 11 -9.19 9.44 0.01
C ASP A 11 -8.71 9.37 -1.44
N GLY A 12 -8.17 10.47 -1.96
CA GLY A 12 -7.68 10.54 -3.34
C GLY A 12 -6.24 10.08 -3.51
N ASP A 13 -5.54 9.74 -2.43
CA ASP A 13 -4.14 9.35 -2.50
C ASP A 13 -3.97 7.97 -3.11
N PHE A 14 -2.94 7.81 -3.94
CA PHE A 14 -2.63 6.54 -4.56
C PHE A 14 -1.95 5.62 -3.54
N LEU A 15 -2.54 4.45 -3.29
CA LEU A 15 -2.06 3.49 -2.30
C LEU A 15 -1.65 2.19 -2.97
N LEU A 16 -0.44 1.74 -2.70
CA LEU A 16 0.10 0.46 -3.17
C LEU A 16 0.25 -0.48 -1.98
N ASP A 17 -0.51 -1.58 -1.99
CA ASP A 17 -0.43 -2.61 -0.96
C ASP A 17 0.48 -3.74 -1.44
N VAL A 18 1.56 -4.00 -0.70
CA VAL A 18 2.57 -4.99 -1.08
C VAL A 18 2.52 -6.26 -0.23
N ARG A 19 1.41 -6.46 0.49
CA ARG A 19 1.20 -7.68 1.27
C ARG A 19 0.93 -8.87 0.34
N GLU A 20 1.05 -10.08 0.88
CA GLU A 20 0.77 -11.28 0.09
C GLU A 20 -0.74 -11.49 -0.10
N ASP A 21 -1.10 -12.43 -0.99
CA ASP A 21 -2.50 -12.62 -1.41
C ASP A 21 -3.44 -12.96 -0.25
N ASP A 22 -3.01 -13.80 0.68
CA ASP A 22 -3.82 -14.19 1.83
C ASP A 22 -4.15 -13.01 2.75
N GLU A 23 -3.20 -12.11 2.92
CA GLU A 23 -3.40 -10.88 3.71
C GLU A 23 -4.39 -9.95 3.01
N TRP A 24 -4.23 -9.78 1.71
CA TRP A 24 -5.11 -8.95 0.89
C TRP A 24 -6.55 -9.47 0.91
N GLU A 25 -6.71 -10.77 0.74
CA GLU A 25 -8.03 -11.39 0.72
C GLU A 25 -8.76 -11.30 2.06
N ALA A 26 -8.04 -11.30 3.16
CA ALA A 26 -8.64 -11.13 4.49
C ALA A 26 -9.20 -9.72 4.68
N GLY A 27 -8.53 -8.72 4.12
CA GLY A 27 -9.00 -7.34 4.18
C GLY A 27 -7.95 -6.36 3.71
N HIS A 28 -8.41 -5.33 2.99
CA HIS A 28 -7.54 -4.31 2.41
C HIS A 28 -8.28 -2.97 2.33
N ALA A 29 -7.53 -1.90 2.06
CA ALA A 29 -8.11 -0.58 1.84
C ALA A 29 -8.74 -0.55 0.45
N ALA A 30 -10.00 -0.11 0.37
CA ALA A 30 -10.69 0.00 -0.92
C ALA A 30 -9.94 0.96 -1.85
N GLY A 31 -9.82 0.59 -3.11
CA GLY A 31 -9.14 1.40 -4.11
C GLY A 31 -7.64 1.24 -4.17
N ALA A 32 -7.02 0.50 -3.26
CA ALA A 32 -5.58 0.24 -3.30
C ALA A 32 -5.23 -0.67 -4.48
N LEU A 33 -4.06 -0.43 -5.08
CA LEU A 33 -3.49 -1.36 -6.05
C LEU A 33 -2.74 -2.43 -5.26
N HIS A 34 -2.97 -3.70 -5.59
CA HIS A 34 -2.30 -4.80 -4.91
C HIS A 34 -1.24 -5.43 -5.81
N ILE A 35 0.01 -5.38 -5.37
CA ILE A 35 1.10 -6.12 -5.99
C ILE A 35 1.90 -6.74 -4.84
N PRO A 36 1.82 -8.06 -4.62
CA PRO A 36 2.57 -8.71 -3.55
C PRO A 36 4.08 -8.47 -3.71
N MET A 37 4.77 -8.26 -2.59
CA MET A 37 6.21 -8.03 -2.63
C MET A 37 6.94 -9.16 -3.35
N SER A 38 6.49 -10.40 -3.20
CA SER A 38 7.09 -11.56 -3.87
C SER A 38 7.00 -11.50 -5.40
N GLU A 39 6.06 -10.72 -5.95
CA GLU A 39 5.85 -10.57 -7.40
C GLU A 39 6.17 -9.15 -7.89
N PHE A 40 6.69 -8.31 -7.02
CA PHE A 40 6.78 -6.88 -7.31
C PHE A 40 7.62 -6.56 -8.55
N VAL A 41 8.81 -7.16 -8.65
CA VAL A 41 9.71 -6.91 -9.79
C VAL A 41 9.05 -7.37 -11.11
N ALA A 42 8.43 -8.55 -11.11
CA ALA A 42 7.77 -9.10 -12.30
C ALA A 42 6.55 -8.25 -12.73
N ARG A 43 5.87 -7.64 -11.77
CA ARG A 43 4.63 -6.89 -12.01
C ARG A 43 4.81 -5.38 -11.93
N TYR A 44 6.05 -4.91 -11.96
CA TYR A 44 6.38 -3.48 -11.81
C TYR A 44 5.64 -2.61 -12.85
N GLY A 45 5.43 -3.12 -14.06
CA GLY A 45 4.70 -2.40 -15.11
C GLY A 45 3.27 -2.03 -14.73
N GLU A 46 2.62 -2.85 -13.90
CA GLU A 46 1.26 -2.54 -13.41
C GLU A 46 1.27 -1.28 -12.56
N LEU A 47 2.30 -1.10 -11.74
CA LEU A 47 2.44 0.11 -10.94
C LEU A 47 2.68 1.33 -11.81
N THR A 48 3.60 1.25 -12.77
CA THR A 48 3.95 2.40 -13.61
C THR A 48 2.78 2.84 -14.49
N GLU A 49 1.89 1.92 -14.88
CA GLU A 49 0.69 2.26 -15.62
C GLU A 49 -0.39 2.88 -14.75
N ALA A 50 -0.53 2.41 -13.51
CA ALA A 50 -1.61 2.85 -12.62
C ALA A 50 -1.27 4.10 -11.83
N ALA A 51 0.01 4.31 -11.50
CA ALA A 51 0.43 5.41 -10.65
C ALA A 51 0.27 6.77 -11.36
N PRO A 52 -0.15 7.82 -10.62
CA PRO A 52 -0.23 9.15 -11.20
C PRO A 52 1.17 9.66 -11.52
N GLN A 53 1.33 10.33 -12.69
CA GLN A 53 2.64 10.80 -13.14
C GLN A 53 3.23 11.86 -12.22
N ASP A 54 2.40 12.72 -11.66
CA ASP A 54 2.81 13.82 -10.79
C ASP A 54 2.42 13.60 -9.34
N GLY A 55 2.00 12.40 -9.00
CA GLY A 55 1.54 12.07 -7.65
C GLY A 55 2.51 11.16 -6.92
N ARG A 56 2.37 11.15 -5.61
CA ARG A 56 3.17 10.28 -4.75
C ARG A 56 2.52 8.92 -4.64
N VAL A 57 3.35 7.86 -4.63
CA VAL A 57 2.91 6.50 -4.34
C VAL A 57 3.07 6.25 -2.84
N HIS A 58 1.96 5.95 -2.16
CA HIS A 58 1.99 5.60 -0.74
C HIS A 58 2.03 4.09 -0.64
N VAL A 59 3.11 3.55 -0.06
CA VAL A 59 3.33 2.10 -0.01
C VAL A 59 2.98 1.59 1.37
N ILE A 60 2.10 0.58 1.44
CA ILE A 60 1.60 0.04 2.69
C ILE A 60 1.79 -1.49 2.74
N CYS A 61 2.13 -1.98 3.92
CA CYS A 61 2.11 -3.41 4.21
C CYS A 61 1.41 -3.61 5.56
N ARG A 62 1.67 -4.69 6.27
CA ARG A 62 1.01 -4.93 7.55
C ARG A 62 1.45 -3.94 8.62
N SER A 63 2.78 -3.76 8.79
CA SER A 63 3.34 -2.95 9.89
C SER A 63 4.40 -1.93 9.47
N GLY A 64 4.82 -1.94 8.20
CA GLY A 64 5.74 -0.95 7.65
C GLY A 64 7.09 -1.46 7.17
N GLY A 65 7.48 -2.71 7.45
CA GLY A 65 8.79 -3.25 7.09
C GLY A 65 8.96 -3.57 5.60
N ARG A 66 8.05 -4.35 5.05
CA ARG A 66 8.07 -4.70 3.61
C ARG A 66 7.86 -3.46 2.74
N SER A 67 6.93 -2.61 3.14
CA SER A 67 6.64 -1.38 2.40
C SER A 67 7.82 -0.41 2.41
N ALA A 68 8.61 -0.38 3.48
CA ALA A 68 9.83 0.42 3.52
C ALA A 68 10.83 -0.02 2.46
N GLN A 69 11.01 -1.33 2.29
CA GLN A 69 11.91 -1.87 1.27
C GLN A 69 11.44 -1.52 -0.15
N VAL A 70 10.14 -1.64 -0.41
CA VAL A 70 9.58 -1.28 -1.72
C VAL A 70 9.69 0.22 -1.96
N THR A 71 9.46 1.04 -0.93
CA THR A 71 9.61 2.50 -1.03
C THR A 71 11.03 2.87 -1.43
N MET A 72 12.03 2.23 -0.83
CA MET A 72 13.44 2.47 -1.17
C MET A 72 13.73 2.09 -2.62
N TYR A 73 13.21 0.96 -3.08
CA TYR A 73 13.37 0.54 -4.47
C TYR A 73 12.77 1.56 -5.43
N LEU A 74 11.54 2.03 -5.14
CA LEU A 74 10.87 3.02 -5.98
C LEU A 74 11.65 4.34 -6.04
N ALA A 75 12.20 4.77 -4.91
CA ALA A 75 13.05 5.97 -4.88
C ALA A 75 14.26 5.82 -5.79
N GLN A 76 14.90 4.64 -5.82
CA GLN A 76 16.01 4.35 -6.71
C GLN A 76 15.62 4.40 -8.18
N GLN A 77 14.34 4.12 -8.48
CA GLN A 77 13.80 4.20 -9.85
C GLN A 77 13.33 5.61 -10.21
N GLY A 78 13.50 6.59 -9.32
CA GLY A 78 13.07 7.96 -9.57
C GLY A 78 11.59 8.23 -9.33
N ILE A 79 10.89 7.31 -8.64
CA ILE A 79 9.47 7.47 -8.33
C ILE A 79 9.33 8.12 -6.96
N ASP A 80 8.47 9.15 -6.86
CA ASP A 80 8.14 9.76 -5.58
C ASP A 80 7.27 8.80 -4.78
N ALA A 81 7.83 8.23 -3.73
CA ALA A 81 7.15 7.25 -2.90
C ALA A 81 7.35 7.54 -1.42
N ALA A 82 6.38 7.16 -0.61
CA ALA A 82 6.46 7.27 0.84
C ALA A 82 6.01 5.98 1.50
N ASN A 83 6.68 5.60 2.57
CA ASN A 83 6.27 4.45 3.38
C ASN A 83 5.17 4.88 4.36
N VAL A 84 4.11 4.08 4.45
CA VAL A 84 3.05 4.31 5.44
C VAL A 84 3.44 3.63 6.75
N ALA A 85 3.85 4.42 7.73
CA ALA A 85 4.28 3.92 9.04
C ALA A 85 3.12 3.22 9.74
N GLY A 86 3.41 2.07 10.35
CA GLY A 86 2.40 1.27 11.05
C GLY A 86 1.50 0.45 10.13
N GLY A 87 1.48 0.74 8.83
CA GLY A 87 0.80 -0.06 7.83
C GLY A 87 -0.69 -0.28 8.08
N MET A 88 -1.18 -1.43 7.64
CA MET A 88 -2.60 -1.78 7.81
C MET A 88 -3.00 -1.96 9.27
N GLU A 89 -2.06 -2.28 10.14
CA GLU A 89 -2.34 -2.33 11.59
C GLU A 89 -2.76 -0.96 12.10
N ALA A 90 -2.02 0.09 11.73
CA ALA A 90 -2.37 1.46 12.10
C ALA A 90 -3.65 1.92 11.40
N TRP A 91 -3.85 1.53 10.14
CA TRP A 91 -5.05 1.83 9.37
C TRP A 91 -6.31 1.33 10.10
N GLN A 92 -6.28 0.07 10.52
CA GLN A 92 -7.40 -0.53 11.26
C GLN A 92 -7.58 0.11 12.64
N ALA A 93 -6.48 0.38 13.33
CA ALA A 93 -6.51 0.99 14.67
C ALA A 93 -7.16 2.38 14.66
N GLU A 94 -7.02 3.12 13.55
CA GLU A 94 -7.64 4.43 13.38
C GLU A 94 -9.08 4.35 12.90
N GLY A 95 -9.62 3.15 12.75
CA GLY A 95 -11.01 2.96 12.36
C GLY A 95 -11.29 3.16 10.88
N ARG A 96 -10.27 3.18 10.03
CA ARG A 96 -10.48 3.31 8.59
C ARG A 96 -11.03 2.01 8.01
N PRO A 97 -11.84 2.09 6.93
CA PRO A 97 -12.50 0.90 6.39
C PRO A 97 -11.51 -0.13 5.86
N VAL A 98 -11.77 -1.39 6.19
CA VAL A 98 -11.06 -2.56 5.67
C VAL A 98 -12.11 -3.47 5.05
N THR A 99 -11.94 -3.80 3.78
CA THR A 99 -12.90 -4.61 3.03
C THR A 99 -12.25 -5.85 2.45
N ASP A 100 -13.04 -6.92 2.29
CA ASP A 100 -12.60 -8.11 1.56
C ASP A 100 -12.85 -7.93 0.05
N PRO A 101 -12.42 -8.87 -0.82
CA PRO A 101 -12.61 -8.74 -2.26
C PRO A 101 -14.08 -8.69 -2.69
N LYS A 102 -15.01 -9.14 -1.84
CA LYS A 102 -16.45 -9.10 -2.13
C LYS A 102 -17.10 -7.80 -1.67
N GLY A 103 -16.32 -6.89 -1.07
CA GLY A 103 -16.84 -5.63 -0.56
C GLY A 103 -17.44 -5.71 0.83
N ASN A 104 -17.32 -6.84 1.50
CA ASN A 104 -17.79 -7.00 2.89
C ASN A 104 -16.72 -6.52 3.86
N PRO A 105 -17.08 -6.22 5.12
CA PRO A 105 -16.08 -5.87 6.12
C PRO A 105 -15.01 -6.95 6.24
N GLY A 106 -13.75 -6.53 6.18
CA GLY A 106 -12.61 -7.43 6.30
C GLY A 106 -11.83 -7.20 7.58
N SER A 107 -10.71 -7.90 7.69
CA SER A 107 -9.83 -7.78 8.85
C SER A 107 -8.38 -7.76 8.41
N VAL A 108 -7.52 -7.18 9.24
CA VAL A 108 -6.06 -7.19 9.05
C VAL A 108 -5.50 -8.39 9.80
N VAL A 109 -4.90 -9.32 9.06
CA VAL A 109 -4.31 -10.53 9.65
C VAL A 109 -2.80 -10.44 9.74
#